data_ec58eb78a8e13c79f050c632cc73ae5e
#
_entry.id   ec58eb78a8e13c79f050c632cc73ae5e
#
_cell.length_a   1.000
_cell.length_b   1.000
_cell.length_c   1.000
_cell.angle_alpha   90.00
_cell.angle_beta   90.00
_cell.angle_gamma   90.00
#
_symmetry.space_group_name_H-M   'P 1'
#
loop_
_entity.id
_entity.type
_entity.pdbx_description
1 polymer ?
#
loop_
_entity_poly.entity_id
_entity_poly.type
_entity_poly.pdbx_seq_one_letter_code
_entity_poly.pdbx_strand_id
1 'polypeptide(L)'
;MGFLGAYTHGSKVVFPSQTFEADAVLDAIETERCTAILGVPTMFVAELEAMSKRRRKLDSLKKALASGSLVLPAVMRMMEQDMNIKDVIVAYGMTETSPVTFATNLDDPIDRRLNTVGTVFPHTGAKIVGPDGEIVPRGIAGEICTSGFALQKGYLNNESKTREAMRPDTDGVLWMYTGDEGVIDSEGYCRITGRIKDMIIRGTVFGNVWSKTELTQYC
;
A
#
# COMPACT_ATOMS: atom_id res chain seq x y z
N MET A 1 2.49 11.13 -5.41
CA MET A 1 3.55 10.33 -6.07
C MET A 1 3.28 10.13 -7.56
N GLY A 2 2.16 9.60 -7.97
CA GLY A 2 1.87 9.25 -9.37
C GLY A 2 2.13 10.36 -10.38
N PHE A 3 1.58 11.54 -10.16
CA PHE A 3 1.78 12.68 -11.07
C PHE A 3 3.24 13.15 -11.11
N LEU A 4 3.82 13.51 -9.96
CA LEU A 4 5.17 14.08 -9.93
C LEU A 4 6.22 13.06 -10.36
N GLY A 5 6.12 11.81 -9.92
CA GLY A 5 7.04 10.76 -10.30
C GLY A 5 7.05 10.52 -11.82
N ALA A 6 5.89 10.45 -12.44
CA ALA A 6 5.77 10.31 -13.89
C ALA A 6 6.31 11.55 -14.62
N TYR A 7 5.94 12.74 -14.16
CA TYR A 7 6.34 14.01 -14.78
C TYR A 7 7.87 14.22 -14.75
N THR A 8 8.52 13.95 -13.62
CA THR A 8 9.99 14.10 -13.50
C THR A 8 10.78 13.12 -14.38
N HIS A 9 10.13 12.07 -14.88
CA HIS A 9 10.72 11.11 -15.82
C HIS A 9 10.24 11.32 -17.27
N GLY A 10 9.61 12.46 -17.59
CA GLY A 10 9.14 12.79 -18.92
C GLY A 10 7.99 11.92 -19.42
N SER A 11 7.26 11.25 -18.51
CA SER A 11 6.13 10.41 -18.87
C SER A 11 4.85 11.24 -19.05
N LYS A 12 4.04 10.87 -20.04
CA LYS A 12 2.69 11.43 -20.20
C LYS A 12 1.81 10.96 -19.03
N VAL A 13 1.07 11.88 -18.43
CA VAL A 13 0.07 11.58 -17.42
C VAL A 13 -1.31 11.89 -17.99
N VAL A 14 -2.23 10.95 -17.84
CA VAL A 14 -3.61 11.06 -18.34
C VAL A 14 -4.55 11.11 -17.12
N PHE A 15 -5.42 12.10 -17.07
CA PHE A 15 -6.50 12.24 -16.10
C PHE A 15 -7.82 11.96 -16.83
N PRO A 16 -8.39 10.74 -16.68
CA PRO A 16 -9.51 10.31 -17.50
C PRO A 16 -10.83 11.03 -17.17
N SER A 17 -11.00 11.49 -15.91
CA SER A 17 -12.22 12.14 -15.42
C SER A 17 -11.92 13.01 -14.20
N GLN A 18 -12.89 13.82 -13.76
CA GLN A 18 -12.77 14.66 -12.57
C GLN A 18 -12.84 13.82 -11.26
N THR A 19 -13.61 12.75 -11.29
CA THR A 19 -13.73 11.76 -10.21
C THR A 19 -13.41 10.38 -10.78
N PHE A 20 -13.23 9.37 -9.93
CA PHE A 20 -12.97 8.02 -10.41
C PHE A 20 -14.20 7.46 -11.13
N GLU A 21 -14.01 7.07 -12.38
CA GLU A 21 -14.99 6.38 -13.23
C GLU A 21 -14.26 5.25 -13.98
N ALA A 22 -14.60 4.00 -13.66
CA ALA A 22 -13.90 2.83 -14.19
C ALA A 22 -13.91 2.77 -15.73
N ASP A 23 -15.06 3.09 -16.35
CA ASP A 23 -15.19 3.11 -17.81
C ASP A 23 -14.30 4.18 -18.45
N ALA A 24 -14.25 5.38 -17.87
CA ALA A 24 -13.40 6.47 -18.36
C ALA A 24 -11.91 6.13 -18.26
N VAL A 25 -11.50 5.46 -17.16
CA VAL A 25 -10.12 4.97 -16.99
C VAL A 25 -9.76 3.97 -18.08
N LEU A 26 -10.60 2.96 -18.32
CA LEU A 26 -10.37 1.93 -19.31
C LEU A 26 -10.36 2.47 -20.75
N ASP A 27 -11.29 3.38 -21.07
CA ASP A 27 -11.33 4.05 -22.36
C ASP A 27 -10.09 4.94 -22.58
N ALA A 28 -9.60 5.62 -21.54
CA ALA A 28 -8.37 6.39 -21.58
C ALA A 28 -7.13 5.49 -21.80
N ILE A 29 -7.06 4.33 -21.15
CA ILE A 29 -5.96 3.38 -21.36
C ILE A 29 -5.94 2.91 -22.82
N GLU A 30 -7.09 2.60 -23.40
CA GLU A 30 -7.20 2.14 -24.79
C GLU A 30 -6.82 3.26 -25.78
N THR A 31 -7.38 4.45 -25.63
CA THR A 31 -7.21 5.57 -26.58
C THR A 31 -5.83 6.22 -26.49
N GLU A 32 -5.35 6.45 -25.28
CA GLU A 32 -4.06 7.09 -25.01
C GLU A 32 -2.89 6.12 -24.95
N ARG A 33 -3.19 4.80 -25.10
CA ARG A 33 -2.22 3.71 -25.03
C ARG A 33 -1.37 3.76 -23.77
N CYS A 34 -2.01 3.93 -22.62
CA CYS A 34 -1.32 3.98 -21.34
C CYS A 34 -0.60 2.66 -21.06
N THR A 35 0.63 2.76 -20.54
CA THR A 35 1.47 1.58 -20.24
C THR A 35 1.45 1.19 -18.76
N ALA A 36 0.99 2.11 -17.91
CA ALA A 36 0.89 1.90 -16.46
C ALA A 36 -0.37 2.55 -15.90
N ILE A 37 -0.88 1.97 -14.81
CA ILE A 37 -2.03 2.47 -14.06
C ILE A 37 -1.66 2.56 -12.58
N LEU A 38 -2.20 3.58 -11.89
CA LEU A 38 -2.12 3.71 -10.44
C LEU A 38 -3.53 3.65 -9.87
N GLY A 39 -3.69 2.90 -8.79
CA GLY A 39 -5.00 2.80 -8.14
C GLY A 39 -4.94 2.19 -6.75
N VAL A 40 -6.09 2.23 -6.11
CA VAL A 40 -6.35 1.47 -4.89
C VAL A 40 -7.11 0.19 -5.25
N PRO A 41 -7.07 -0.87 -4.41
CA PRO A 41 -7.69 -2.15 -4.75
C PRO A 41 -9.15 -2.07 -5.19
N THR A 42 -9.95 -1.21 -4.56
CA THR A 42 -11.37 -1.00 -4.92
C THR A 42 -11.56 -0.43 -6.32
N MET A 43 -10.62 0.39 -6.81
CA MET A 43 -10.64 0.90 -8.18
C MET A 43 -10.38 -0.24 -9.18
N PHE A 44 -9.36 -1.07 -8.93
CA PHE A 44 -9.08 -2.23 -9.79
C PHE A 44 -10.24 -3.22 -9.85
N VAL A 45 -10.94 -3.46 -8.73
CA VAL A 45 -12.15 -4.30 -8.73
C VAL A 45 -13.24 -3.72 -9.62
N ALA A 46 -13.49 -2.40 -9.54
CA ALA A 46 -14.49 -1.74 -10.38
C ALA A 46 -14.10 -1.75 -11.87
N GLU A 47 -12.81 -1.60 -12.19
CA GLU A 47 -12.29 -1.67 -13.55
C GLU A 47 -12.42 -3.10 -14.12
N LEU A 48 -12.11 -4.13 -13.32
CA LEU A 48 -12.31 -5.53 -13.71
C LEU A 48 -13.79 -5.84 -13.95
N GLU A 49 -14.67 -5.31 -13.12
CA GLU A 49 -16.12 -5.43 -13.32
C GLU A 49 -16.59 -4.72 -14.59
N ALA A 50 -16.09 -3.52 -14.86
CA ALA A 50 -16.38 -2.80 -16.11
C ALA A 50 -15.83 -3.54 -17.35
N MET A 51 -14.65 -4.18 -17.26
CA MET A 51 -14.10 -5.05 -18.30
C MET A 51 -14.96 -6.28 -18.56
N SER A 52 -15.61 -6.86 -17.57
CA SER A 52 -16.51 -7.99 -17.75
C SER A 52 -17.78 -7.63 -18.53
N LYS A 53 -18.27 -6.39 -18.37
CA LYS A 53 -19.46 -5.88 -19.06
C LYS A 53 -19.15 -5.43 -20.50
N ARG A 54 -18.01 -4.78 -20.71
CA ARG A 54 -17.54 -4.30 -22.01
C ARG A 54 -16.04 -4.50 -22.12
N ARG A 55 -15.63 -5.46 -22.94
CA ARG A 55 -14.20 -5.68 -23.21
C ARG A 55 -13.58 -4.50 -23.94
N ARG A 56 -12.35 -4.16 -23.54
CA ARG A 56 -11.51 -3.13 -24.14
C ARG A 56 -10.16 -3.73 -24.50
N LYS A 57 -9.47 -3.09 -25.42
CA LYS A 57 -8.16 -3.54 -25.87
C LYS A 57 -7.06 -2.85 -25.06
N LEU A 58 -6.56 -3.53 -24.03
CA LEU A 58 -5.55 -3.00 -23.10
C LEU A 58 -4.12 -3.49 -23.43
N ASP A 59 -3.80 -3.69 -24.73
CA ASP A 59 -2.51 -4.27 -25.16
C ASP A 59 -1.29 -3.44 -24.74
N SER A 60 -1.47 -2.14 -24.56
CA SER A 60 -0.40 -1.24 -24.11
C SER A 60 -0.12 -1.31 -22.63
N LEU A 61 -1.13 -1.68 -21.81
CA LEU A 61 -1.02 -1.72 -20.36
C LEU A 61 -0.12 -2.88 -19.95
N LYS A 62 0.84 -2.61 -19.07
CA LYS A 62 1.84 -3.61 -18.62
C LYS A 62 2.04 -3.59 -17.12
N LYS A 63 1.89 -2.43 -16.48
CA LYS A 63 2.29 -2.20 -15.08
C LYS A 63 1.14 -1.62 -14.28
N ALA A 64 1.09 -1.97 -13.00
CA ALA A 64 0.24 -1.29 -12.03
C ALA A 64 1.02 -0.96 -10.76
N LEU A 65 0.69 0.17 -10.16
CA LEU A 65 1.06 0.48 -8.79
C LEU A 65 -0.21 0.45 -7.94
N ALA A 66 -0.27 -0.52 -7.03
CA ALA A 66 -1.37 -0.71 -6.10
C ALA A 66 -0.96 -0.25 -4.70
N SER A 67 -1.73 0.63 -4.08
CA SER A 67 -1.41 1.19 -2.76
C SER A 67 -2.70 1.63 -2.04
N GLY A 68 -2.56 2.04 -0.77
CA GLY A 68 -3.64 2.65 0.01
C GLY A 68 -4.46 1.67 0.85
N SER A 69 -4.47 0.40 0.53
CA SER A 69 -5.06 -0.67 1.35
C SER A 69 -4.48 -2.03 0.94
N LEU A 70 -4.87 -3.10 1.65
CA LEU A 70 -4.43 -4.46 1.33
C LEU A 70 -4.93 -4.86 -0.06
N VAL A 71 -3.99 -5.29 -0.92
CA VAL A 71 -4.29 -5.85 -2.24
C VAL A 71 -4.46 -7.36 -2.11
N LEU A 72 -5.65 -7.87 -2.41
CA LEU A 72 -5.90 -9.32 -2.35
C LEU A 72 -5.17 -10.02 -3.51
N PRO A 73 -4.48 -11.16 -3.26
CA PRO A 73 -3.82 -11.93 -4.31
C PRO A 73 -4.73 -12.33 -5.47
N ALA A 74 -6.02 -12.54 -5.20
CA ALA A 74 -7.01 -12.83 -6.23
C ALA A 74 -7.17 -11.66 -7.22
N VAL A 75 -7.25 -10.42 -6.72
CA VAL A 75 -7.35 -9.21 -7.55
C VAL A 75 -6.11 -9.05 -8.42
N MET A 76 -4.91 -9.28 -7.88
CA MET A 76 -3.67 -9.22 -8.65
C MET A 76 -3.67 -10.23 -9.81
N ARG A 77 -4.12 -11.46 -9.56
CA ARG A 77 -4.25 -12.48 -10.62
C ARG A 77 -5.26 -12.09 -11.71
N MET A 78 -6.39 -11.50 -11.32
CA MET A 78 -7.39 -11.01 -12.28
C MET A 78 -6.84 -9.83 -13.12
N MET A 79 -6.09 -8.92 -12.51
CA MET A 79 -5.43 -7.83 -13.24
C MET A 79 -4.44 -8.37 -14.29
N GLU A 80 -3.69 -9.43 -13.96
CA GLU A 80 -2.80 -10.10 -14.90
C GLU A 80 -3.56 -10.75 -16.06
N GLN A 81 -4.62 -11.49 -15.76
CA GLN A 81 -5.38 -12.27 -16.73
C GLN A 81 -6.28 -11.40 -17.63
N ASP A 82 -6.98 -10.44 -17.04
CA ASP A 82 -8.05 -9.70 -17.73
C ASP A 82 -7.60 -8.32 -18.22
N MET A 83 -6.58 -7.70 -17.58
CA MET A 83 -6.08 -6.37 -17.93
C MET A 83 -4.69 -6.37 -18.57
N ASN A 84 -4.09 -7.54 -18.81
CA ASN A 84 -2.73 -7.70 -19.34
C ASN A 84 -1.63 -7.05 -18.47
N ILE A 85 -1.85 -6.89 -17.17
CA ILE A 85 -0.88 -6.29 -16.24
C ILE A 85 0.03 -7.39 -15.71
N LYS A 86 1.26 -7.44 -16.23
CA LYS A 86 2.27 -8.44 -15.81
C LYS A 86 3.01 -8.04 -14.55
N ASP A 87 3.17 -6.75 -14.35
CA ASP A 87 4.01 -6.16 -13.32
C ASP A 87 3.14 -5.35 -12.35
N VAL A 88 2.77 -5.94 -11.23
CA VAL A 88 2.10 -5.23 -10.14
C VAL A 88 3.11 -4.94 -9.04
N ILE A 89 3.29 -3.66 -8.73
CA ILE A 89 4.03 -3.19 -7.56
C ILE A 89 3.03 -2.88 -6.47
N VAL A 90 3.22 -3.45 -5.31
CA VAL A 90 2.46 -3.11 -4.10
C VAL A 90 3.29 -2.16 -3.27
N ALA A 91 2.71 -1.03 -2.86
CA ALA A 91 3.39 -0.05 -2.03
C ALA A 91 2.58 0.25 -0.75
N TYR A 92 3.28 0.28 0.38
CA TYR A 92 2.74 0.70 1.67
C TYR A 92 3.37 2.00 2.11
N GLY A 93 2.55 2.83 2.71
CA GLY A 93 2.94 4.08 3.34
C GLY A 93 1.71 4.94 3.60
N MET A 94 1.95 6.17 4.03
CA MET A 94 0.91 7.12 4.42
C MET A 94 1.32 8.53 4.00
N THR A 95 0.39 9.47 4.04
CA THR A 95 0.66 10.87 3.68
C THR A 95 1.84 11.44 4.46
N GLU A 96 1.93 11.07 5.72
CA GLU A 96 2.96 11.47 6.67
C GLU A 96 4.37 10.96 6.31
N THR A 97 4.47 9.97 5.42
CA THR A 97 5.75 9.39 4.95
C THR A 97 6.09 9.73 3.50
N SER A 98 5.35 10.62 2.85
CA SER A 98 5.57 11.27 1.53
C SER A 98 5.78 10.35 0.31
N PRO A 99 4.97 9.38 0.03
CA PRO A 99 4.02 8.60 0.80
C PRO A 99 4.43 7.14 1.00
N VAL A 100 5.62 6.69 0.55
CA VAL A 100 6.02 5.26 0.52
C VAL A 100 7.06 4.95 1.57
N THR A 101 6.79 3.91 2.36
CA THR A 101 7.75 3.34 3.31
C THR A 101 8.28 1.98 2.81
N PHE A 102 7.40 1.12 2.30
CA PHE A 102 7.75 -0.19 1.73
C PHE A 102 7.18 -0.33 0.32
N ALA A 103 7.88 -1.04 -0.53
CA ALA A 103 7.37 -1.42 -1.84
C ALA A 103 7.96 -2.76 -2.29
N THR A 104 7.17 -3.53 -3.04
CA THR A 104 7.69 -4.70 -3.76
C THR A 104 8.49 -4.26 -4.98
N ASN A 105 9.49 -5.06 -5.36
CA ASN A 105 10.23 -4.91 -6.59
C ASN A 105 9.71 -5.88 -7.67
N LEU A 106 9.94 -5.55 -8.93
CA LEU A 106 9.56 -6.43 -10.04
C LEU A 106 10.37 -7.74 -10.05
N ASP A 107 11.59 -7.69 -9.54
CA ASP A 107 12.49 -8.85 -9.42
C ASP A 107 12.21 -9.71 -8.18
N ASP A 108 11.32 -9.27 -7.28
CA ASP A 108 10.92 -10.07 -6.14
C ASP A 108 10.19 -11.35 -6.59
N PRO A 109 10.38 -12.48 -5.89
CA PRO A 109 9.61 -13.69 -6.10
C PRO A 109 8.10 -13.40 -6.07
N ILE A 110 7.33 -14.06 -6.94
CA ILE A 110 5.88 -13.82 -7.06
C ILE A 110 5.15 -13.98 -5.71
N ASP A 111 5.56 -14.95 -4.90
CA ASP A 111 4.97 -15.16 -3.58
C ASP A 111 5.18 -13.94 -2.66
N ARG A 112 6.36 -13.32 -2.71
CA ARG A 112 6.67 -12.09 -1.96
C ARG A 112 5.81 -10.92 -2.43
N ARG A 113 5.66 -10.74 -3.73
CA ARG A 113 4.81 -9.67 -4.31
C ARG A 113 3.33 -9.84 -3.98
N LEU A 114 2.86 -11.08 -3.86
CA LEU A 114 1.46 -11.39 -3.54
C LEU A 114 1.12 -11.28 -2.04
N ASN A 115 2.09 -11.52 -1.15
CA ASN A 115 1.82 -11.71 0.27
C ASN A 115 2.48 -10.67 1.19
N THR A 116 3.27 -9.75 0.62
CA THR A 116 3.97 -8.70 1.37
C THR A 116 3.79 -7.32 0.71
N VAL A 117 4.15 -6.27 1.43
CA VAL A 117 4.29 -4.92 0.88
C VAL A 117 5.74 -4.62 0.46
N GLY A 118 6.56 -5.67 0.32
CA GLY A 118 7.95 -5.56 -0.09
C GLY A 118 8.90 -5.19 1.02
N THR A 119 10.04 -4.62 0.64
CA THR A 119 11.11 -4.19 1.52
C THR A 119 11.10 -2.67 1.73
N VAL A 120 11.79 -2.20 2.77
CA VAL A 120 11.86 -0.78 3.08
C VAL A 120 12.50 0.00 1.93
N PHE A 121 11.95 1.19 1.64
CA PHE A 121 12.44 2.04 0.56
C PHE A 121 13.85 2.60 0.88
N PRO A 122 14.69 2.87 -0.13
CA PRO A 122 16.02 3.43 0.09
C PRO A 122 15.99 4.72 0.94
N HIS A 123 16.98 4.89 1.80
CA HIS A 123 17.12 6.02 2.72
C HIS A 123 15.97 6.18 3.74
N THR A 124 15.20 5.13 3.96
CA THR A 124 14.11 5.05 4.94
C THR A 124 14.47 4.02 6.00
N GLY A 125 14.30 4.36 7.26
CA GLY A 125 14.39 3.42 8.38
C GLY A 125 13.03 2.79 8.67
N ALA A 126 13.03 1.51 9.04
CA ALA A 126 11.85 0.82 9.53
C ALA A 126 12.18 -0.07 10.71
N LYS A 127 11.32 -0.08 11.72
CA LYS A 127 11.37 -1.01 12.85
C LYS A 127 9.98 -1.42 13.27
N ILE A 128 9.90 -2.56 13.95
CA ILE A 128 8.65 -3.02 14.61
C ILE A 128 8.85 -2.88 16.10
N VAL A 129 7.87 -2.30 16.78
CA VAL A 129 7.90 -2.14 18.24
C VAL A 129 6.75 -2.88 18.91
N GLY A 130 7.02 -3.46 20.06
CA GLY A 130 6.03 -4.11 20.90
C GLY A 130 5.17 -3.12 21.69
N PRO A 131 4.21 -3.62 22.49
CA PRO A 131 3.35 -2.79 23.33
C PRO A 131 4.10 -1.99 24.40
N ASP A 132 5.30 -2.46 24.78
CA ASP A 132 6.22 -1.79 25.71
C ASP A 132 7.05 -0.69 25.04
N GLY A 133 6.97 -0.55 23.72
CA GLY A 133 7.74 0.41 22.93
C GLY A 133 9.13 -0.07 22.52
N GLU A 134 9.51 -1.30 22.94
CA GLU A 134 10.80 -1.90 22.60
C GLU A 134 10.79 -2.54 21.21
N ILE A 135 11.94 -2.55 20.55
CA ILE A 135 12.09 -3.18 19.23
C ILE A 135 11.95 -4.70 19.38
N VAL A 136 11.00 -5.29 18.63
CA VAL A 136 10.83 -6.74 18.63
C VAL A 136 11.72 -7.43 17.61
N PRO A 137 12.09 -8.71 17.83
CA PRO A 137 12.83 -9.51 16.85
C PRO A 137 12.08 -9.63 15.51
N ARG A 138 12.81 -9.87 14.42
CA ARG A 138 12.21 -10.17 13.12
C ARG A 138 11.30 -11.39 13.20
N GLY A 139 10.18 -11.35 12.51
CA GLY A 139 9.15 -12.38 12.56
C GLY A 139 8.10 -12.19 13.66
N ILE A 140 8.29 -11.26 14.56
CA ILE A 140 7.31 -10.90 15.61
C ILE A 140 6.49 -9.70 15.18
N ALA A 141 5.18 -9.76 15.44
CA ALA A 141 4.25 -8.68 15.12
C ALA A 141 4.35 -7.53 16.14
N GLY A 142 4.12 -6.32 15.67
CA GLY A 142 4.06 -5.11 16.48
C GLY A 142 3.77 -3.89 15.62
N GLU A 143 3.83 -2.70 16.22
CA GLU A 143 3.60 -1.45 15.52
C GLU A 143 4.74 -1.14 14.56
N ILE A 144 4.38 -0.82 13.31
CA ILE A 144 5.33 -0.36 12.31
C ILE A 144 5.73 1.07 12.64
N CYS A 145 7.04 1.30 12.80
CA CYS A 145 7.60 2.64 12.90
C CYS A 145 8.54 2.91 11.73
N THR A 146 8.50 4.13 11.21
CA THR A 146 9.34 4.55 10.09
C THR A 146 10.07 5.86 10.38
N SER A 147 11.27 6.02 9.82
CA SER A 147 12.10 7.22 9.92
C SER A 147 12.70 7.59 8.58
N GLY A 148 13.18 8.80 8.44
CA GLY A 148 13.91 9.24 7.27
C GLY A 148 13.47 10.60 6.75
N PHE A 149 14.09 11.02 5.65
CA PHE A 149 13.91 12.36 5.07
C PHE A 149 12.49 12.62 4.53
N ALA A 150 11.72 11.56 4.28
CA ALA A 150 10.38 11.64 3.74
C ALA A 150 9.30 11.91 4.81
N LEU A 151 9.66 11.91 6.11
CA LEU A 151 8.69 12.23 7.16
C LEU A 151 8.23 13.69 7.06
N GLN A 152 6.93 13.90 7.22
CA GLN A 152 6.36 15.24 7.38
C GLN A 152 6.97 15.95 8.61
N LYS A 153 6.93 17.27 8.64
CA LYS A 153 7.42 18.04 9.80
C LYS A 153 6.48 17.97 11.01
N GLY A 154 5.20 17.69 10.77
CA GLY A 154 4.18 17.59 11.79
C GLY A 154 2.79 17.93 11.26
N TYR A 155 1.78 17.84 12.11
CA TYR A 155 0.41 18.24 11.81
C TYR A 155 0.23 19.73 12.05
N LEU A 156 -0.30 20.44 11.05
CA LEU A 156 -0.49 21.88 11.09
C LEU A 156 -1.32 22.31 12.32
N ASN A 157 -0.78 23.23 13.12
CA ASN A 157 -1.39 23.76 14.35
C ASN A 157 -1.82 22.70 15.37
N ASN A 158 -1.17 21.51 15.34
CA ASN A 158 -1.50 20.41 16.24
C ASN A 158 -0.24 19.70 16.76
N GLU A 159 0.49 20.39 17.64
CA GLU A 159 1.71 19.84 18.24
C GLU A 159 1.45 18.60 19.10
N SER A 160 0.30 18.50 19.75
CA SER A 160 -0.07 17.34 20.56
C SER A 160 -0.12 16.07 19.71
N LYS A 161 -0.83 16.12 18.60
CA LYS A 161 -0.90 15.03 17.63
C LYS A 161 0.45 14.73 17.00
N THR A 162 1.25 15.76 16.72
CA THR A 162 2.61 15.58 16.20
C THR A 162 3.47 14.79 17.17
N ARG A 163 3.49 15.17 18.45
CA ARG A 163 4.24 14.46 19.50
C ARG A 163 3.71 13.06 19.80
N GLU A 164 2.41 12.84 19.65
CA GLU A 164 1.82 11.51 19.79
C GLU A 164 2.31 10.56 18.71
N ALA A 165 2.31 11.00 17.45
CA ALA A 165 2.63 10.18 16.28
C ALA A 165 4.14 10.13 15.97
N MET A 166 4.90 11.16 16.33
CA MET A 166 6.31 11.30 15.97
C MET A 166 7.15 11.50 17.22
N ARG A 167 8.05 10.53 17.47
CA ARG A 167 8.86 10.53 18.70
C ARG A 167 10.33 10.29 18.35
N PRO A 168 11.27 11.05 18.94
CA PRO A 168 12.68 10.73 18.83
C PRO A 168 13.01 9.49 19.68
N ASP A 169 13.95 8.69 19.23
CA ASP A 169 14.55 7.64 20.04
C ASP A 169 15.72 8.19 20.88
N THR A 170 16.44 7.29 21.57
CA THR A 170 17.59 7.63 22.42
C THR A 170 18.74 8.26 21.64
N ASP A 171 18.86 7.98 20.35
CA ASP A 171 19.89 8.52 19.47
C ASP A 171 19.45 9.82 18.78
N GLY A 172 18.24 10.31 19.09
CA GLY A 172 17.65 11.51 18.52
C GLY A 172 17.05 11.32 17.13
N VAL A 173 16.93 10.10 16.63
CA VAL A 173 16.29 9.80 15.36
C VAL A 173 14.77 9.89 15.51
N LEU A 174 14.14 10.73 14.68
CA LEU A 174 12.69 10.89 14.70
C LEU A 174 12.01 9.70 14.02
N TRP A 175 11.09 9.08 14.74
CA TRP A 175 10.28 7.95 14.26
C TRP A 175 8.79 8.30 14.22
N MET A 176 8.15 7.98 13.09
CA MET A 176 6.71 7.99 12.93
C MET A 176 6.14 6.65 13.39
N TYR A 177 5.24 6.68 14.34
CA TYR A 177 4.42 5.56 14.80
C TYR A 177 3.15 5.53 13.95
N THR A 178 3.03 4.52 13.09
CA THR A 178 2.02 4.51 12.03
C THR A 178 0.62 4.14 12.51
N GLY A 179 0.52 3.45 13.65
CA GLY A 179 -0.72 2.86 14.13
C GLY A 179 -1.12 1.59 13.36
N ASP A 180 -0.29 1.15 12.42
CA ASP A 180 -0.49 -0.10 11.69
C ASP A 180 0.38 -1.19 12.31
N GLU A 181 -0.18 -2.41 12.42
CA GLU A 181 0.54 -3.59 12.86
C GLU A 181 1.14 -4.32 11.68
N GLY A 182 2.34 -4.84 11.84
CA GLY A 182 3.01 -5.64 10.82
C GLY A 182 4.14 -6.48 11.35
N VAL A 183 4.70 -7.26 10.44
CA VAL A 183 5.82 -8.17 10.68
C VAL A 183 6.87 -7.93 9.61
N ILE A 184 8.14 -7.76 10.01
CA ILE A 184 9.28 -7.79 9.08
C ILE A 184 9.98 -9.14 9.27
N ASP A 185 10.09 -9.93 8.20
CA ASP A 185 10.73 -11.24 8.24
C ASP A 185 12.28 -11.16 8.21
N SER A 186 12.94 -12.32 8.25
CA SER A 186 14.40 -12.41 8.24
C SER A 186 15.05 -11.84 6.98
N GLU A 187 14.34 -11.82 5.85
CA GLU A 187 14.80 -11.29 4.57
C GLU A 187 14.48 -9.80 4.38
N GLY A 188 13.74 -9.19 5.34
CA GLY A 188 13.39 -7.76 5.32
C GLY A 188 12.05 -7.44 4.64
N TYR A 189 11.27 -8.45 4.23
CA TYR A 189 9.94 -8.22 3.68
C TYR A 189 8.94 -7.91 4.79
N CYS A 190 8.15 -6.87 4.57
CA CYS A 190 7.11 -6.44 5.49
C CYS A 190 5.74 -6.97 5.06
N ARG A 191 4.97 -7.49 6.02
CA ARG A 191 3.57 -7.85 5.87
C ARG A 191 2.74 -7.07 6.87
N ILE A 192 1.73 -6.35 6.38
CA ILE A 192 0.76 -5.64 7.21
C ILE A 192 -0.24 -6.65 7.74
N THR A 193 -0.49 -6.65 9.05
CA THR A 193 -1.42 -7.58 9.72
C THR A 193 -2.70 -6.91 10.16
N GLY A 194 -2.71 -5.57 10.31
CA GLY A 194 -3.91 -4.83 10.66
C GLY A 194 -3.65 -3.40 11.10
N ARG A 195 -4.67 -2.79 11.68
CA ARG A 195 -4.56 -1.50 12.39
C ARG A 195 -4.73 -1.71 13.87
N ILE A 196 -3.84 -1.13 14.66
CA ILE A 196 -3.85 -1.28 16.12
C ILE A 196 -5.16 -0.74 16.72
N LYS A 197 -5.66 0.38 16.20
CA LYS A 197 -6.91 1.00 16.66
C LYS A 197 -8.18 0.24 16.24
N ASP A 198 -8.09 -0.61 15.22
CA ASP A 198 -9.22 -1.38 14.69
C ASP A 198 -9.26 -2.81 15.23
N MET A 199 -8.28 -3.18 16.08
CA MET A 199 -8.27 -4.49 16.74
C MET A 199 -9.28 -4.54 17.89
N ILE A 200 -10.22 -5.48 17.82
CA ILE A 200 -11.10 -5.81 18.94
C ILE A 200 -10.45 -6.89 19.80
N ILE A 201 -10.15 -6.55 21.05
CA ILE A 201 -9.67 -7.52 22.03
C ILE A 201 -10.88 -8.23 22.63
N ARG A 202 -11.09 -9.51 22.31
CA ARG A 202 -12.04 -10.40 22.97
C ARG A 202 -11.29 -11.42 23.84
N GLY A 203 -11.17 -11.13 25.14
CA GLY A 203 -10.43 -11.99 26.08
C GLY A 203 -8.93 -11.98 25.78
N THR A 204 -8.27 -13.11 25.91
CA THR A 204 -6.83 -13.29 25.68
C THR A 204 -6.48 -13.56 24.20
N VAL A 205 -7.44 -13.49 23.28
CA VAL A 205 -7.23 -13.77 21.85
C VAL A 205 -7.34 -12.45 21.07
N PHE A 206 -6.24 -12.06 20.44
CA PHE A 206 -6.22 -10.95 19.45
C PHE A 206 -6.88 -11.41 18.16
N GLY A 207 -7.90 -10.71 17.70
CA GLY A 207 -8.55 -10.96 16.42
C GLY A 207 -8.90 -9.66 15.72
N ASN A 208 -8.56 -9.57 14.43
CA ASN A 208 -9.00 -8.46 13.60
C ASN A 208 -10.50 -8.52 13.31
N VAL A 209 -11.18 -7.38 13.34
CA VAL A 209 -12.63 -7.22 13.09
C VAL A 209 -13.04 -7.76 11.71
N TRP A 210 -12.09 -7.80 10.76
CA TRP A 210 -12.32 -8.21 9.37
C TRP A 210 -12.43 -9.72 9.15
N SER A 211 -12.20 -10.56 10.16
CA SER A 211 -12.10 -12.01 9.92
C SER A 211 -13.42 -12.78 10.04
N LYS A 212 -14.54 -12.19 10.45
CA LYS A 212 -15.77 -12.98 10.71
C LYS A 212 -17.12 -12.41 10.28
N THR A 213 -17.24 -11.17 9.85
CA THR A 213 -18.58 -10.59 9.61
C THR A 213 -18.89 -10.27 8.15
N GLU A 214 -17.91 -10.15 7.27
CA GLU A 214 -18.17 -9.75 5.87
C GLU A 214 -18.09 -10.88 4.85
N LEU A 215 -17.63 -12.08 5.22
CA LEU A 215 -17.61 -13.23 4.31
C LEU A 215 -18.99 -13.94 4.16
N THR A 216 -20.01 -13.53 4.91
CA THR A 216 -21.35 -14.12 4.86
C THR A 216 -22.37 -13.30 4.08
N GLN A 217 -22.00 -12.14 3.54
CA GLN A 217 -22.93 -11.28 2.78
C GLN A 217 -22.68 -11.25 1.26
N TYR A 218 -21.66 -11.95 0.78
CA TYR A 218 -21.33 -12.00 -0.66
C TYR A 218 -21.01 -13.43 -1.15
N CYS A 219 -21.75 -14.43 -0.65
CA CYS A 219 -21.86 -15.74 -1.30
C CYS A 219 -23.28 -15.92 -1.83
#